data_c2bb6cfae8c62256126181afd5d8fd6d
#
_entry.id   c2bb6cfae8c62256126181afd5d8fd6d
#
_cell.length_a   1.000
_cell.length_b   1.000
_cell.length_c   1.000
_cell.angle_alpha   90.00
_cell.angle_beta   90.00
_cell.angle_gamma   90.00
#
_symmetry.space_group_name_H-M   'P 1'
#
loop_
_entity.id
_entity.type
_entity.pdbx_description
1 polymer ?
#
loop_
_entity_poly.entity_id
_entity_poly.type
_entity_poly.pdbx_seq_one_letter_code
_entity_poly.pdbx_strand_id
1 'polypeptide(L)'
;ILKFQIALALQCFTNEYLYDQSDIETEAFIELESLVEKKLINGKQPSPNEIACLASYKPLNKNSWVQYLQIPVKLKGLQRRQILEPEAEKRLRIEIPIHKELTNNVSFKVREQYEQNPYPRWVKLGLPLAPKSISTFTKELKLKIPNLSINEVRAPKILIAGCGTGNHSITT
;
A
#
# COMPACT_ATOMS: atom_id res chain seq x y z
N ILE A 1 -13.89 17.34 -12.13
CA ILE A 1 -14.51 16.50 -11.07
C ILE A 1 -13.80 15.15 -10.99
N LEU A 2 -13.76 14.29 -12.03
CA LEU A 2 -13.19 12.94 -11.96
C LEU A 2 -11.73 12.89 -11.48
N LYS A 3 -10.85 13.79 -11.95
CA LYS A 3 -9.44 13.83 -11.50
C LYS A 3 -9.33 14.08 -9.99
N PHE A 4 -10.18 14.95 -9.46
CA PHE A 4 -10.25 15.22 -8.02
C PHE A 4 -10.73 13.98 -7.24
N GLN A 5 -11.80 13.33 -7.71
CA GLN A 5 -12.31 12.11 -7.08
C GLN A 5 -11.27 10.98 -7.06
N ILE A 6 -10.51 10.80 -8.14
CA ILE A 6 -9.41 9.83 -8.19
C ILE A 6 -8.34 10.16 -7.15
N ALA A 7 -7.93 11.43 -7.05
CA ALA A 7 -6.93 11.86 -6.08
C ALA A 7 -7.43 11.66 -4.63
N LEU A 8 -8.70 12.01 -4.37
CA LEU A 8 -9.35 11.77 -3.08
C LEU A 8 -9.38 10.28 -2.73
N ALA A 9 -9.82 9.43 -3.65
CA ALA A 9 -9.88 7.98 -3.44
C ALA A 9 -8.50 7.35 -3.16
N LEU A 10 -7.45 7.83 -3.82
CA LEU A 10 -6.07 7.41 -3.55
C LEU A 10 -5.60 7.89 -2.17
N GLN A 11 -5.97 9.10 -1.78
CA GLN A 11 -5.64 9.64 -0.46
C GLN A 11 -6.38 8.89 0.65
N CYS A 12 -7.69 8.64 0.48
CA CYS A 12 -8.47 7.84 1.43
C CYS A 12 -7.88 6.44 1.61
N PHE A 13 -7.51 5.78 0.52
CA PHE A 13 -6.85 4.48 0.57
C PHE A 13 -5.51 4.52 1.30
N THR A 14 -4.69 5.56 1.06
CA THR A 14 -3.38 5.72 1.72
C THR A 14 -3.53 5.94 3.23
N ASN A 15 -4.59 6.66 3.64
CA ASN A 15 -4.91 6.92 5.03
C ASN A 15 -5.82 5.84 5.65
N GLU A 16 -5.99 4.70 4.99
CA GLU A 16 -6.80 3.57 5.48
C GLU A 16 -8.23 3.94 5.86
N TYR A 17 -8.79 4.94 5.17
CA TYR A 17 -10.17 5.43 5.36
C TYR A 17 -10.44 5.93 6.80
N LEU A 18 -9.41 6.43 7.49
CA LEU A 18 -9.52 7.03 8.83
C LEU A 18 -10.11 8.45 8.76
N TYR A 19 -11.28 8.56 8.17
CA TYR A 19 -12.06 9.81 8.10
C TYR A 19 -13.39 9.61 8.80
N ASP A 20 -13.88 10.68 9.43
CA ASP A 20 -15.23 10.69 9.95
C ASP A 20 -16.24 10.65 8.80
N GLN A 21 -17.24 9.82 8.93
CA GLN A 21 -18.27 9.60 7.92
C GLN A 21 -19.63 9.81 8.57
N SER A 22 -20.41 10.74 8.04
CA SER A 22 -21.76 11.00 8.52
C SER A 22 -22.73 9.87 8.15
N ASP A 23 -23.85 9.77 8.86
CA ASP A 23 -24.90 8.79 8.57
C ASP A 23 -25.44 8.97 7.15
N ILE A 24 -25.63 10.23 6.72
CA ILE A 24 -26.10 10.56 5.36
C ILE A 24 -25.12 10.05 4.28
N GLU A 25 -23.82 10.21 4.50
CA GLU A 25 -22.81 9.68 3.57
C GLU A 25 -22.79 8.16 3.57
N THR A 26 -22.99 7.53 4.72
CA THR A 26 -23.07 6.08 4.84
C THR A 26 -24.26 5.51 4.06
N GLU A 27 -25.43 6.12 4.20
CA GLU A 27 -26.63 5.74 3.44
C GLU A 27 -26.40 5.90 1.93
N ALA A 28 -25.90 7.06 1.49
CA ALA A 28 -25.62 7.34 0.09
C ALA A 28 -24.56 6.37 -0.50
N PHE A 29 -23.54 6.00 0.29
CA PHE A 29 -22.55 5.02 -0.10
C PHE A 29 -23.17 3.63 -0.32
N ILE A 30 -24.02 3.17 0.61
CA ILE A 30 -24.70 1.87 0.51
C ILE A 30 -25.62 1.84 -0.73
N GLU A 31 -26.35 2.92 -0.98
CA GLU A 31 -27.19 3.04 -2.19
C GLU A 31 -26.38 2.98 -3.46
N LEU A 32 -25.27 3.69 -3.53
CA LEU A 32 -24.35 3.68 -4.68
C LEU A 32 -23.73 2.29 -4.91
N GLU A 33 -23.27 1.63 -3.83
CA GLU A 33 -22.72 0.28 -3.91
C GLU A 33 -23.75 -0.70 -4.49
N SER A 34 -24.99 -0.67 -3.98
CA SER A 34 -26.12 -1.48 -4.48
C SER A 34 -26.44 -1.18 -5.96
N LEU A 35 -26.41 0.10 -6.34
CA LEU A 35 -26.65 0.49 -7.72
C LEU A 35 -25.58 -0.06 -8.66
N VAL A 36 -24.31 0.03 -8.28
CA VAL A 36 -23.17 -0.50 -9.06
C VAL A 36 -23.27 -2.01 -9.19
N GLU A 37 -23.56 -2.73 -8.09
CA GLU A 37 -23.75 -4.18 -8.12
C GLU A 37 -24.89 -4.59 -9.06
N LYS A 38 -26.04 -3.94 -8.97
CA LYS A 38 -27.18 -4.17 -9.90
C LYS A 38 -26.83 -3.93 -11.36
N LYS A 39 -26.03 -2.86 -11.65
CA LYS A 39 -25.54 -2.60 -13.00
C LYS A 39 -24.72 -3.78 -13.53
N LEU A 40 -23.78 -4.25 -12.74
CA LEU A 40 -22.88 -5.34 -13.13
C LEU A 40 -23.62 -6.66 -13.33
N ILE A 41 -24.57 -7.01 -12.45
CA ILE A 41 -25.44 -8.18 -12.61
C ILE A 41 -26.21 -8.11 -13.95
N ASN A 42 -26.63 -6.92 -14.34
CA ASN A 42 -27.34 -6.70 -15.62
C ASN A 42 -26.38 -6.50 -16.83
N GLY A 43 -25.11 -6.84 -16.71
CA GLY A 43 -24.11 -6.72 -17.76
C GLY A 43 -23.73 -5.28 -18.13
N LYS A 44 -24.09 -4.29 -17.32
CA LYS A 44 -23.78 -2.88 -17.54
C LYS A 44 -22.59 -2.45 -16.68
N GLN A 45 -21.70 -1.67 -17.23
CA GLN A 45 -20.57 -1.11 -16.48
C GLN A 45 -20.95 0.20 -15.76
N PRO A 46 -20.48 0.38 -14.52
CA PRO A 46 -20.60 1.66 -13.83
C PRO A 46 -19.74 2.74 -14.50
N SER A 47 -20.13 3.98 -14.32
CA SER A 47 -19.34 5.13 -14.79
C SER A 47 -18.03 5.28 -14.01
N PRO A 48 -17.00 5.92 -14.59
CA PRO A 48 -15.75 6.19 -13.88
C PRO A 48 -15.94 6.99 -12.58
N ASN A 49 -16.95 7.87 -12.52
CA ASN A 49 -17.25 8.65 -11.33
C ASN A 49 -17.83 7.78 -10.21
N GLU A 50 -18.73 6.85 -10.53
CA GLU A 50 -19.28 5.90 -9.56
C GLU A 50 -18.18 5.03 -8.96
N ILE A 51 -17.28 4.51 -9.79
CA ILE A 51 -16.13 3.70 -9.31
C ILE A 51 -15.21 4.53 -8.41
N ALA A 52 -14.87 5.76 -8.83
CA ALA A 52 -13.99 6.64 -8.06
C ALA A 52 -14.65 7.10 -6.74
N CYS A 53 -15.96 7.29 -6.73
CA CYS A 53 -16.72 7.60 -5.52
C CYS A 53 -16.65 6.42 -4.53
N LEU A 54 -17.02 5.21 -4.94
CA LEU A 54 -16.92 4.02 -4.10
C LEU A 54 -15.50 3.79 -3.57
N ALA A 55 -14.50 4.00 -4.42
CA ALA A 55 -13.09 3.88 -4.06
C ALA A 55 -12.62 4.89 -3.00
N SER A 56 -13.39 5.96 -2.74
CA SER A 56 -13.11 6.95 -1.69
C SER A 56 -13.57 6.51 -0.31
N TYR A 57 -14.48 5.53 -0.24
CA TYR A 57 -15.05 5.05 1.03
C TYR A 57 -14.59 3.63 1.41
N LYS A 58 -14.26 2.81 0.41
CA LYS A 58 -13.89 1.40 0.63
C LYS A 58 -12.90 0.93 -0.44
N PRO A 59 -11.90 0.11 -0.09
CA PRO A 59 -11.00 -0.47 -1.08
C PRO A 59 -11.76 -1.28 -2.12
N LEU A 60 -11.50 -1.04 -3.41
CA LEU A 60 -12.21 -1.74 -4.49
C LEU A 60 -12.05 -3.26 -4.43
N ASN A 61 -10.89 -3.77 -4.00
CA ASN A 61 -10.62 -5.21 -3.87
C ASN A 61 -11.42 -5.91 -2.77
N LYS A 62 -12.12 -5.16 -1.93
CA LYS A 62 -13.00 -5.72 -0.88
C LYS A 62 -14.42 -6.00 -1.38
N ASN A 63 -14.73 -5.65 -2.61
CA ASN A 63 -16.03 -5.88 -3.21
C ASN A 63 -16.05 -7.18 -4.00
N SER A 64 -17.06 -8.02 -3.79
CA SER A 64 -17.23 -9.31 -4.47
C SER A 64 -17.38 -9.17 -6.00
N TRP A 65 -17.92 -8.05 -6.44
CA TRP A 65 -18.19 -7.75 -7.84
C TRP A 65 -16.99 -7.13 -8.60
N VAL A 66 -15.85 -6.88 -7.92
CA VAL A 66 -14.67 -6.23 -8.55
C VAL A 66 -14.16 -6.99 -9.77
N GLN A 67 -14.27 -8.30 -9.77
CA GLN A 67 -13.86 -9.17 -10.88
C GLN A 67 -14.65 -8.94 -12.18
N TYR A 68 -15.83 -8.34 -12.10
CA TYR A 68 -16.68 -8.02 -13.26
C TYR A 68 -16.48 -6.58 -13.77
N LEU A 69 -15.67 -5.78 -13.07
CA LEU A 69 -15.37 -4.41 -13.47
C LEU A 69 -14.44 -4.36 -14.68
N GLN A 70 -14.86 -3.64 -15.71
CA GLN A 70 -13.99 -3.20 -16.79
C GLN A 70 -13.44 -1.83 -16.44
N ILE A 71 -12.19 -1.78 -15.98
CA ILE A 71 -11.58 -0.56 -15.48
C ILE A 71 -11.12 0.34 -16.62
N PRO A 72 -11.71 1.54 -16.79
CA PRO A 72 -11.31 2.50 -17.82
C PRO A 72 -9.86 2.97 -17.61
N VAL A 73 -9.17 3.31 -18.71
CA VAL A 73 -7.78 3.80 -18.69
C VAL A 73 -7.58 4.96 -17.70
N LYS A 74 -8.58 5.83 -17.58
CA LYS A 74 -8.56 6.98 -16.63
C LYS A 74 -8.45 6.56 -15.16
N LEU A 75 -8.85 5.33 -14.82
CA LEU A 75 -8.83 4.78 -13.46
C LEU A 75 -7.68 3.79 -13.22
N LYS A 76 -6.72 3.66 -14.14
CA LYS A 76 -5.56 2.74 -13.96
C LYS A 76 -4.80 2.96 -12.65
N GLY A 77 -4.69 4.19 -12.17
CA GLY A 77 -4.07 4.48 -10.88
C GLY A 77 -4.82 3.86 -9.70
N LEU A 78 -6.16 3.94 -9.69
CA LEU A 78 -6.99 3.30 -8.69
C LEU A 78 -6.93 1.78 -8.80
N GLN A 79 -7.03 1.24 -10.03
CA GLN A 79 -6.90 -0.19 -10.28
C GLN A 79 -5.59 -0.74 -9.72
N ARG A 80 -4.48 -0.07 -10.04
CA ARG A 80 -3.17 -0.49 -9.56
C ARG A 80 -3.12 -0.53 -8.03
N ARG A 81 -3.47 0.58 -7.38
CA ARG A 81 -3.33 0.76 -5.94
C ARG A 81 -4.33 -0.04 -5.11
N GLN A 82 -5.60 -0.11 -5.56
CA GLN A 82 -6.68 -0.70 -4.76
C GLN A 82 -7.05 -2.14 -5.17
N ILE A 83 -6.52 -2.65 -6.28
CA ILE A 83 -6.80 -4.01 -6.76
C ILE A 83 -5.51 -4.79 -6.96
N LEU A 84 -4.66 -4.37 -7.91
CA LEU A 84 -3.51 -5.17 -8.34
C LEU A 84 -2.42 -5.28 -7.28
N GLU A 85 -2.08 -4.19 -6.60
CA GLU A 85 -1.06 -4.19 -5.53
C GLU A 85 -1.50 -5.06 -4.35
N PRO A 86 -2.73 -4.93 -3.78
CA PRO A 86 -3.20 -5.83 -2.72
C PRO A 86 -3.25 -7.31 -3.11
N GLU A 87 -3.56 -7.62 -4.36
CA GLU A 87 -3.51 -9.00 -4.87
C GLU A 87 -2.07 -9.52 -4.97
N ALA A 88 -1.14 -8.68 -5.42
CA ALA A 88 0.27 -9.00 -5.46
C ALA A 88 0.84 -9.21 -4.05
N GLU A 89 0.49 -8.35 -3.09
CA GLU A 89 0.87 -8.49 -1.68
C GLU A 89 0.41 -9.84 -1.09
N LYS A 90 -0.84 -10.24 -1.35
CA LYS A 90 -1.35 -11.54 -0.90
C LYS A 90 -0.56 -12.72 -1.47
N ARG A 91 -0.16 -12.65 -2.75
CA ARG A 91 0.64 -13.71 -3.39
C ARG A 91 2.04 -13.76 -2.80
N LEU A 92 2.72 -12.62 -2.72
CA LEU A 92 4.07 -12.53 -2.18
C LEU A 92 4.15 -12.96 -0.71
N ARG A 93 3.10 -12.70 0.07
CA ARG A 93 3.05 -13.13 1.48
C ARG A 93 3.19 -14.64 1.65
N ILE A 94 2.66 -15.43 0.71
CA ILE A 94 2.74 -16.90 0.77
C ILE A 94 4.18 -17.38 0.52
N GLU A 95 4.96 -16.61 -0.24
CA GLU A 95 6.34 -16.95 -0.61
C GLU A 95 7.36 -16.55 0.48
N ILE A 96 6.99 -15.71 1.44
CA ILE A 96 7.89 -15.25 2.51
C ILE A 96 8.07 -16.36 3.54
N PRO A 97 9.32 -16.85 3.75
CA PRO A 97 9.57 -17.91 4.73
C PRO A 97 9.36 -17.39 6.16
N ILE A 98 8.66 -18.19 6.97
CA ILE A 98 8.50 -17.91 8.39
C ILE A 98 9.72 -18.45 9.12
N HIS A 99 10.52 -17.55 9.69
CA HIS A 99 11.75 -17.94 10.41
C HIS A 99 11.45 -18.59 11.78
N LYS A 100 10.45 -18.07 12.49
CA LYS A 100 10.08 -18.57 13.82
C LYS A 100 8.62 -18.25 14.12
N GLU A 101 7.90 -19.22 14.67
CA GLU A 101 6.55 -18.99 15.17
C GLU A 101 6.58 -18.16 16.46
N LEU A 102 5.63 -17.23 16.57
CA LEU A 102 5.45 -16.44 17.78
C LEU A 102 4.63 -17.23 18.78
N THR A 103 5.22 -17.51 19.95
CA THR A 103 4.56 -18.23 21.04
C THR A 103 3.82 -17.31 22.01
N ASN A 104 4.08 -16.00 21.98
CA ASN A 104 3.46 -15.01 22.85
C ASN A 104 2.24 -14.36 22.18
N ASN A 105 1.09 -14.44 22.84
CA ASN A 105 -0.18 -13.88 22.35
C ASN A 105 -0.13 -12.37 22.07
N VAL A 106 0.61 -11.60 22.85
CA VAL A 106 0.74 -10.15 22.64
C VAL A 106 1.52 -9.89 21.36
N SER A 107 2.65 -10.57 21.16
CA SER A 107 3.47 -10.46 19.96
C SER A 107 2.70 -10.92 18.71
N PHE A 108 1.85 -11.94 18.84
CA PHE A 108 1.00 -12.41 17.75
C PHE A 108 -0.03 -11.34 17.34
N LYS A 109 -0.74 -10.75 18.30
CA LYS A 109 -1.73 -9.68 18.02
C LYS A 109 -1.09 -8.44 17.42
N VAL A 110 0.07 -8.05 17.92
CA VAL A 110 0.84 -6.91 17.37
C VAL A 110 1.27 -7.20 15.93
N ARG A 111 1.79 -8.40 15.65
CA ARG A 111 2.12 -8.81 14.29
C ARG A 111 0.90 -8.78 13.38
N GLU A 112 -0.21 -9.36 13.83
CA GLU A 112 -1.45 -9.39 13.06
C GLU A 112 -1.94 -7.97 12.72
N GLN A 113 -1.88 -7.04 13.65
CA GLN A 113 -2.22 -5.65 13.44
C GLN A 113 -1.34 -4.99 12.38
N TYR A 114 -0.01 -5.17 12.44
CA TYR A 114 0.91 -4.63 11.44
C TYR A 114 0.78 -5.29 10.07
N GLU A 115 0.41 -6.56 10.02
CA GLU A 115 0.18 -7.26 8.76
C GLU A 115 -1.15 -6.88 8.10
N GLN A 116 -2.17 -6.55 8.89
CA GLN A 116 -3.45 -6.07 8.37
C GLN A 116 -3.37 -4.62 7.89
N ASN A 117 -2.64 -3.78 8.65
CA ASN A 117 -2.52 -2.35 8.40
C ASN A 117 -1.04 -1.93 8.35
N PRO A 118 -0.31 -2.28 7.28
CA PRO A 118 1.09 -1.91 7.15
C PRO A 118 1.24 -0.39 7.02
N TYR A 119 1.94 0.24 7.96
CA TYR A 119 2.18 1.68 7.99
C TYR A 119 3.69 1.98 8.04
N PRO A 120 4.15 3.01 7.31
CA PRO A 120 3.41 3.82 6.34
C PRO A 120 3.22 3.12 4.99
N ARG A 121 2.12 3.40 4.30
CA ARG A 121 1.91 2.98 2.91
C ARG A 121 2.67 3.91 1.97
N TRP A 122 3.62 3.35 1.25
CA TRP A 122 4.46 4.12 0.33
C TRP A 122 3.72 4.48 -0.95
N VAL A 123 3.74 5.76 -1.29
CA VAL A 123 3.28 6.28 -2.60
C VAL A 123 4.47 6.50 -3.53
N LYS A 124 5.55 7.08 -2.97
CA LYS A 124 6.83 7.30 -3.64
C LYS A 124 7.95 7.08 -2.63
N LEU A 125 9.01 6.42 -3.03
CA LEU A 125 10.14 6.14 -2.15
C LEU A 125 11.16 7.28 -2.11
N GLY A 126 11.17 8.15 -3.13
CA GLY A 126 12.14 9.26 -3.19
C GLY A 126 13.59 8.76 -3.27
N LEU A 127 13.80 7.60 -3.91
CA LEU A 127 15.13 6.98 -3.99
C LEU A 127 16.15 7.92 -4.61
N PRO A 128 17.37 8.02 -4.05
CA PRO A 128 18.47 8.70 -4.71
C PRO A 128 18.77 8.00 -6.04
N LEU A 129 18.98 8.78 -7.10
CA LEU A 129 19.24 8.27 -8.46
C LEU A 129 20.61 7.63 -8.62
N ALA A 130 21.55 7.93 -7.71
CA ALA A 130 22.91 7.43 -7.78
C ALA A 130 23.29 6.69 -6.49
N PRO A 131 23.88 5.49 -6.59
CA PRO A 131 24.38 4.78 -5.42
C PRO A 131 25.56 5.56 -4.79
N LYS A 132 25.67 5.50 -3.47
CA LYS A 132 26.77 6.10 -2.70
C LYS A 132 27.66 5.02 -2.13
N SER A 133 28.98 5.29 -2.08
CA SER A 133 29.89 4.40 -1.35
C SER A 133 29.66 4.51 0.17
N ILE A 134 30.02 3.46 0.91
CA ILE A 134 29.98 3.49 2.39
C ILE A 134 30.78 4.69 2.91
N SER A 135 31.96 4.93 2.34
CA SER A 135 32.81 6.06 2.74
C SER A 135 32.11 7.42 2.56
N THR A 136 31.39 7.60 1.44
CA THR A 136 30.63 8.84 1.19
C THR A 136 29.49 8.98 2.20
N PHE A 137 28.71 7.92 2.37
CA PHE A 137 27.55 7.89 3.26
C PHE A 137 27.93 8.18 4.71
N THR A 138 28.99 7.54 5.20
CA THR A 138 29.44 7.70 6.58
C THR A 138 30.02 9.09 6.86
N LYS A 139 30.70 9.70 5.86
CA LYS A 139 31.17 11.10 5.96
C LYS A 139 30.01 12.09 5.99
N GLU A 140 29.01 11.92 5.12
CA GLU A 140 27.82 12.78 5.10
C GLU A 140 27.05 12.75 6.43
N LEU A 141 26.89 11.56 7.02
CA LEU A 141 26.23 11.37 8.31
C LEU A 141 27.13 11.66 9.52
N LYS A 142 28.41 12.00 9.29
CA LYS A 142 29.41 12.21 10.34
C LYS A 142 29.51 11.05 11.33
N LEU A 143 29.37 9.81 10.83
CA LEU A 143 29.44 8.62 11.66
C LEU A 143 30.89 8.32 12.06
N LYS A 144 31.12 8.04 13.34
CA LYS A 144 32.38 7.51 13.83
C LYS A 144 32.42 6.00 13.64
N ILE A 145 33.21 5.51 12.70
CA ILE A 145 33.35 4.09 12.42
C ILE A 145 34.61 3.58 13.07
N PRO A 146 34.54 2.57 13.97
CA PRO A 146 35.70 2.03 14.65
C PRO A 146 36.67 1.32 13.69
N ASN A 147 36.14 0.71 12.64
CA ASN A 147 36.93 -0.04 11.66
C ASN A 147 36.80 0.60 10.27
N LEU A 148 37.85 1.27 9.83
CA LEU A 148 37.87 1.98 8.54
C LEU A 148 37.91 1.03 7.33
N SER A 149 38.28 -0.23 7.49
CA SER A 149 38.33 -1.22 6.38
C SER A 149 36.97 -1.44 5.74
N ILE A 150 35.88 -1.16 6.45
CA ILE A 150 34.52 -1.25 5.90
C ILE A 150 34.32 -0.27 4.71
N ASN A 151 35.06 0.81 4.66
CA ASN A 151 34.98 1.80 3.57
C ASN A 151 35.49 1.26 2.23
N GLU A 152 36.26 0.18 2.26
CA GLU A 152 36.87 -0.46 1.07
C GLU A 152 36.00 -1.60 0.51
N VAL A 153 34.94 -1.99 1.26
CA VAL A 153 34.07 -3.07 0.86
C VAL A 153 33.17 -2.63 -0.30
N ARG A 154 33.33 -3.29 -1.47
CA ARG A 154 32.56 -2.95 -2.68
C ARG A 154 31.13 -3.51 -2.68
N ALA A 155 30.91 -4.65 -2.04
CA ALA A 155 29.61 -5.33 -1.95
C ALA A 155 29.33 -5.75 -0.51
N PRO A 156 28.92 -4.82 0.35
CA PRO A 156 28.67 -5.11 1.77
C PRO A 156 27.44 -6.01 1.94
N LYS A 157 27.50 -6.90 2.92
CA LYS A 157 26.33 -7.61 3.42
C LYS A 157 25.69 -6.73 4.51
N ILE A 158 24.47 -6.29 4.30
CA ILE A 158 23.78 -5.36 5.19
C ILE A 158 22.63 -6.09 5.87
N LEU A 159 22.57 -6.04 7.21
CA LEU A 159 21.43 -6.49 7.99
C LEU A 159 20.60 -5.28 8.40
N ILE A 160 19.33 -5.28 8.01
CA ILE A 160 18.37 -4.27 8.44
C ILE A 160 17.38 -4.93 9.39
N ALA A 161 17.58 -4.69 10.68
CA ALA A 161 16.70 -5.18 11.72
C ALA A 161 15.46 -4.27 11.84
N GLY A 162 14.26 -4.87 11.85
CA GLY A 162 13.02 -4.11 11.95
C GLY A 162 12.72 -3.25 10.73
N CYS A 163 12.83 -3.83 9.54
CA CYS A 163 12.67 -3.12 8.26
C CYS A 163 11.28 -2.48 8.04
N GLY A 164 10.29 -2.81 8.87
CA GLY A 164 8.92 -2.32 8.74
C GLY A 164 8.34 -2.59 7.34
N THR A 165 7.81 -1.56 6.68
CA THR A 165 7.29 -1.65 5.30
C THR A 165 8.38 -1.61 4.22
N GLY A 166 9.66 -1.76 4.59
CA GLY A 166 10.76 -1.97 3.65
C GLY A 166 11.41 -0.71 3.08
N ASN A 167 10.99 0.50 3.46
CA ASN A 167 11.60 1.72 2.94
C ASN A 167 13.11 1.75 3.13
N HIS A 168 13.57 1.48 4.36
CA HIS A 168 14.98 1.47 4.68
C HIS A 168 15.73 0.41 3.85
N SER A 169 15.16 -0.79 3.69
CA SER A 169 15.77 -1.87 2.92
C SER A 169 15.92 -1.54 1.43
N ILE A 170 15.00 -0.76 0.87
CA ILE A 170 15.02 -0.38 -0.54
C ILE A 170 15.93 0.82 -0.79
N THR A 171 16.11 1.70 0.22
CA THR A 171 16.94 2.91 0.09
C THR A 171 18.41 2.69 0.44
N THR A 172 18.75 1.56 1.07
CA THR A 172 20.13 1.18 1.43
C THR A 172 20.80 0.44 0.28
#